data_f2a0654b246bf6a5a51f0841feba73c8
#
_entry.id   f2a0654b246bf6a5a51f0841feba73c8
#
_cell.length_a   1.000
_cell.length_b   1.000
_cell.length_c   1.000
_cell.angle_alpha   90.00
_cell.angle_beta   90.00
_cell.angle_gamma   90.00
#
_symmetry.space_group_name_H-M   'P 1'
#
loop_
_entity.id
_entity.type
_entity.pdbx_description
1 polymer ?
#
loop_
_entity_poly.entity_id
_entity_poly.type
_entity_poly.pdbx_seq_one_letter_code
_entity_poly.pdbx_strand_id
1 'polypeptide(L)'
;MKATVNQSAAERNITLVALANIQPSSFNPRKHFDEANLYELAGSIKQQGVLQPITVRPIADTDRYEIVFGERRYRASVMAEMEDIPAIVSELTDEAAEEMAITENLQRKDVTPIEEANAYQKLIENGRHTVQTLAVLFGKNENYIRTRLKFTALIPEIAPFWKRTN
;
A
#
# COMPACT_ATOMS: atom_id res chain seq x y z
N MET A 1 12.51 7.27 32.93
CA MET A 1 11.32 7.94 32.37
C MET A 1 10.82 7.15 31.18
N LYS A 2 9.66 6.52 31.31
CA LYS A 2 9.04 5.74 30.24
C LYS A 2 8.36 6.70 29.27
N ALA A 3 8.82 6.76 28.02
CA ALA A 3 8.10 7.46 26.95
C ALA A 3 6.83 6.67 26.64
N THR A 4 5.71 7.18 27.07
CA THR A 4 4.38 6.68 26.74
C THR A 4 4.12 7.05 25.29
N VAL A 5 4.25 6.09 24.40
CA VAL A 5 3.72 6.19 23.03
C VAL A 5 2.20 6.05 23.15
N ASN A 6 1.55 7.17 23.38
CA ASN A 6 0.10 7.25 23.35
C ASN A 6 -0.34 7.52 21.90
N GLN A 7 -0.30 6.47 21.06
CA GLN A 7 -1.11 6.50 19.85
C GLN A 7 -2.54 6.26 20.30
N SER A 8 -3.28 7.35 20.48
CA SER A 8 -4.73 7.29 20.56
C SER A 8 -5.21 6.49 19.34
N ALA A 9 -5.80 5.32 19.60
CA ALA A 9 -6.63 4.65 18.63
C ALA A 9 -7.83 5.59 18.40
N ALA A 10 -7.66 6.56 17.49
CA ALA A 10 -8.77 7.27 16.94
C ALA A 10 -9.73 6.18 16.45
N GLU A 11 -10.96 6.19 16.97
CA GLU A 11 -12.01 5.28 16.56
C GLU A 11 -12.06 5.32 15.03
N ARG A 12 -11.64 4.22 14.41
CA ARG A 12 -11.62 4.11 12.95
C ARG A 12 -13.07 3.91 12.53
N ASN A 13 -13.79 5.01 12.37
CA ASN A 13 -15.16 4.98 11.91
C ASN A 13 -15.20 4.37 10.51
N ILE A 14 -15.80 3.19 10.41
CA ILE A 14 -16.07 2.54 9.14
C ILE A 14 -17.31 3.19 8.55
N THR A 15 -17.18 3.71 7.34
CA THR A 15 -18.26 4.36 6.59
C THR A 15 -18.47 3.61 5.28
N LEU A 16 -19.71 3.49 4.82
CA LEU A 16 -19.99 3.03 3.47
C LEU A 16 -19.72 4.18 2.49
N VAL A 17 -18.87 3.92 1.51
CA VAL A 17 -18.48 4.88 0.48
C VAL A 17 -18.89 4.32 -0.88
N ALA A 18 -19.60 5.12 -1.67
CA ALA A 18 -19.99 4.74 -3.01
C ALA A 18 -18.77 4.46 -3.89
N LEU A 19 -18.75 3.31 -4.57
CA LEU A 19 -17.64 2.92 -5.45
C LEU A 19 -17.40 3.93 -6.56
N ALA A 20 -18.44 4.61 -7.03
CA ALA A 20 -18.34 5.67 -8.03
C ALA A 20 -17.55 6.90 -7.56
N ASN A 21 -17.44 7.10 -6.24
CA ASN A 21 -16.70 8.22 -5.64
C ASN A 21 -15.27 7.85 -5.28
N ILE A 22 -14.83 6.61 -5.57
CA ILE A 22 -13.49 6.12 -5.22
C ILE A 22 -12.66 5.99 -6.49
N GLN A 23 -11.43 6.47 -6.42
CA GLN A 23 -10.43 6.26 -7.48
C GLN A 23 -9.21 5.47 -6.97
N PRO A 24 -8.56 4.69 -7.87
CA PRO A 24 -7.32 4.00 -7.56
C PRO A 24 -6.23 4.97 -7.11
N SER A 25 -5.29 4.46 -6.28
CA SER A 25 -4.14 5.25 -5.84
C SER A 25 -3.17 5.53 -6.98
N SER A 26 -2.74 6.79 -7.08
CA SER A 26 -1.62 7.19 -7.94
C SER A 26 -0.27 6.61 -7.47
N PHE A 27 -0.16 6.28 -6.18
CA PHE A 27 1.06 5.78 -5.53
C PHE A 27 1.17 4.25 -5.50
N ASN A 28 0.14 3.51 -5.97
CA ASN A 28 0.16 2.06 -5.89
C ASN A 28 1.24 1.46 -6.81
N PRO A 29 2.29 0.82 -6.27
CA PRO A 29 3.34 0.21 -7.07
C PRO A 29 2.86 -1.03 -7.84
N ARG A 30 1.75 -1.65 -7.40
CA ARG A 30 1.20 -2.86 -8.02
C ARG A 30 0.34 -2.51 -9.23
N LYS A 31 0.90 -2.72 -10.44
CA LYS A 31 0.19 -2.48 -11.70
C LYS A 31 -0.51 -3.73 -12.26
N HIS A 32 -0.06 -4.92 -11.86
CA HIS A 32 -0.60 -6.20 -12.34
C HIS A 32 -1.36 -6.91 -11.23
N PHE A 33 -2.61 -7.24 -11.53
CA PHE A 33 -3.48 -8.02 -10.66
C PHE A 33 -3.85 -9.29 -11.41
N ASP A 34 -3.70 -10.43 -10.75
CA ASP A 34 -4.13 -11.71 -11.27
C ASP A 34 -5.67 -11.72 -11.35
N GLU A 35 -6.18 -11.82 -12.58
CA GLU A 35 -7.63 -11.78 -12.85
C GLU A 35 -8.36 -12.95 -12.18
N ALA A 36 -7.79 -14.17 -12.21
CA ALA A 36 -8.42 -15.33 -11.61
C ALA A 36 -8.64 -15.12 -10.10
N ASN A 37 -7.61 -14.62 -9.42
CA ASN A 37 -7.69 -14.29 -8.00
C ASN A 37 -8.67 -13.13 -7.70
N LEU A 38 -8.87 -12.21 -8.65
CA LEU A 38 -9.88 -11.16 -8.50
C LEU A 38 -11.29 -11.69 -8.69
N TYR A 39 -11.51 -12.61 -9.63
CA TYR A 39 -12.82 -13.26 -9.84
C TYR A 39 -13.24 -14.07 -8.61
N GLU A 40 -12.34 -14.85 -8.01
CA GLU A 40 -12.63 -15.59 -6.78
C GLU A 40 -13.02 -14.64 -5.65
N LEU A 41 -12.26 -13.56 -5.48
CA LEU A 41 -12.55 -12.54 -4.45
C LEU A 41 -13.88 -11.84 -4.72
N ALA A 42 -14.22 -11.53 -5.98
CA ALA A 42 -15.49 -10.93 -6.35
C ALA A 42 -16.66 -11.86 -6.04
N GLY A 43 -16.51 -13.16 -6.33
CA GLY A 43 -17.51 -14.18 -5.96
C GLY A 43 -17.76 -14.25 -4.45
N SER A 44 -16.69 -14.20 -3.65
CA SER A 44 -16.79 -14.14 -2.18
C SER A 44 -17.48 -12.86 -1.71
N ILE A 45 -17.10 -11.70 -2.27
CA ILE A 45 -17.71 -10.42 -1.92
C ILE A 45 -19.19 -10.38 -2.26
N LYS A 46 -19.59 -10.96 -3.39
CA LYS A 46 -21.01 -11.03 -3.78
C LYS A 46 -21.85 -11.83 -2.81
N GLN A 47 -21.26 -12.84 -2.15
CA GLN A 47 -21.96 -13.71 -1.20
C GLN A 47 -21.95 -13.19 0.23
N GLN A 48 -20.83 -12.61 0.67
CA GLN A 48 -20.57 -12.30 2.08
C GLN A 48 -20.36 -10.81 2.35
N GLY A 49 -20.30 -9.99 1.29
CA GLY A 49 -19.87 -8.60 1.40
C GLY A 49 -18.37 -8.46 1.63
N VAL A 50 -17.93 -7.22 1.82
CA VAL A 50 -16.53 -6.89 2.10
C VAL A 50 -16.30 -6.98 3.61
N LEU A 51 -15.63 -8.03 4.07
CA LEU A 51 -15.40 -8.29 5.50
C LEU A 51 -14.35 -7.34 6.12
N GLN A 52 -13.40 -6.87 5.34
CA GLN A 52 -12.37 -5.95 5.80
C GLN A 52 -12.48 -4.62 5.04
N PRO A 53 -12.64 -3.48 5.73
CA PRO A 53 -12.75 -2.19 5.06
C PRO A 53 -11.47 -1.86 4.29
N ILE A 54 -11.63 -1.07 3.24
CA ILE A 54 -10.50 -0.41 2.58
C ILE A 54 -10.12 0.85 3.36
N THR A 55 -8.96 1.43 3.09
CA THR A 55 -8.62 2.76 3.60
C THR A 55 -8.55 3.72 2.42
N VAL A 56 -9.25 4.84 2.57
CA VAL A 56 -9.30 5.91 1.59
C VAL A 56 -8.97 7.25 2.24
N ARG A 57 -8.54 8.21 1.43
CA ARG A 57 -8.38 9.59 1.84
C ARG A 57 -9.25 10.51 0.98
N PRO A 58 -9.79 11.60 1.51
CA PRO A 58 -10.51 12.57 0.72
C PRO A 58 -9.56 13.27 -0.26
N ILE A 59 -10.08 13.60 -1.44
CA ILE A 59 -9.38 14.44 -2.42
C ILE A 59 -9.89 15.86 -2.23
N ALA A 60 -8.95 16.79 -1.99
CA ALA A 60 -9.28 18.20 -1.75
C ALA A 60 -10.21 18.76 -2.83
N ASP A 61 -11.14 19.59 -2.39
CA ASP A 61 -12.13 20.30 -3.24
C ASP A 61 -13.05 19.39 -4.08
N THR A 62 -13.22 18.12 -3.67
CA THR A 62 -14.11 17.16 -4.33
C THR A 62 -14.82 16.26 -3.30
N ASP A 63 -15.95 15.64 -3.73
CA ASP A 63 -16.61 14.58 -2.96
C ASP A 63 -16.03 13.18 -3.27
N ARG A 64 -14.79 13.13 -3.74
CA ARG A 64 -14.12 11.87 -4.15
C ARG A 64 -13.05 11.46 -3.15
N TYR A 65 -12.75 10.17 -3.20
CA TYR A 65 -11.75 9.54 -2.35
C TYR A 65 -10.70 8.85 -3.19
N GLU A 66 -9.45 8.85 -2.73
CA GLU A 66 -8.36 8.06 -3.28
C GLU A 66 -8.04 6.88 -2.37
N ILE A 67 -7.86 5.70 -2.94
CA ILE A 67 -7.49 4.50 -2.19
C ILE A 67 -6.07 4.67 -1.65
N VAL A 68 -5.89 4.48 -0.33
CA VAL A 68 -4.57 4.37 0.30
C VAL A 68 -4.12 2.91 0.29
N PHE A 69 -5.01 1.98 0.72
CA PHE A 69 -4.82 0.55 0.56
C PHE A 69 -6.13 -0.22 0.51
N GLY A 70 -6.06 -1.45 -0.05
CA GLY A 70 -7.23 -2.29 -0.29
C GLY A 70 -7.71 -2.31 -1.74
N GLU A 71 -6.86 -1.93 -2.72
CA GLU A 71 -7.24 -1.85 -4.12
C GLU A 71 -7.80 -3.15 -4.70
N ARG A 72 -7.30 -4.32 -4.27
CA ARG A 72 -7.87 -5.61 -4.70
C ARG A 72 -9.33 -5.75 -4.30
N ARG A 73 -9.67 -5.33 -3.06
CA ARG A 73 -11.07 -5.36 -2.55
C ARG A 73 -11.94 -4.39 -3.33
N TYR A 74 -11.44 -3.19 -3.61
CA TYR A 74 -12.15 -2.23 -4.45
C TYR A 74 -12.44 -2.81 -5.84
N ARG A 75 -11.41 -3.32 -6.54
CA ARG A 75 -11.58 -3.92 -7.88
C ARG A 75 -12.54 -5.11 -7.88
N ALA A 76 -12.41 -5.99 -6.90
CA ALA A 76 -13.31 -7.13 -6.76
C ALA A 76 -14.76 -6.70 -6.43
N SER A 77 -14.95 -5.61 -5.66
CA SER A 77 -16.27 -5.05 -5.41
C SER A 77 -16.91 -4.43 -6.66
N VAL A 78 -16.11 -3.77 -7.50
CA VAL A 78 -16.57 -3.28 -8.82
C VAL A 78 -17.00 -4.46 -9.70
N MET A 79 -16.20 -5.55 -9.74
CA MET A 79 -16.54 -6.77 -10.51
C MET A 79 -17.77 -7.49 -9.95
N ALA A 80 -18.01 -7.39 -8.64
CA ALA A 80 -19.20 -7.94 -7.97
C ALA A 80 -20.44 -7.05 -8.13
N GLU A 81 -20.33 -5.93 -8.83
CA GLU A 81 -21.40 -4.94 -9.08
C GLU A 81 -22.00 -4.39 -7.77
N MET A 82 -21.14 -4.19 -6.76
CA MET A 82 -21.53 -3.53 -5.50
C MET A 82 -21.72 -2.03 -5.74
N GLU A 83 -22.65 -1.41 -5.01
CA GLU A 83 -22.84 0.05 -5.05
C GLU A 83 -21.86 0.77 -4.12
N ASP A 84 -21.66 0.19 -2.92
CA ASP A 84 -20.85 0.78 -1.84
C ASP A 84 -19.81 -0.23 -1.33
N ILE A 85 -18.79 0.31 -0.66
CA ILE A 85 -17.77 -0.49 0.02
C ILE A 85 -17.49 0.08 1.42
N PRO A 86 -17.32 -0.77 2.45
CA PRO A 86 -16.90 -0.29 3.76
C PRO A 86 -15.48 0.27 3.69
N ALA A 87 -15.31 1.50 4.13
CA ALA A 87 -14.05 2.22 4.09
C ALA A 87 -13.76 2.93 5.42
N ILE A 88 -12.48 3.03 5.74
CA ILE A 88 -11.95 3.91 6.78
C ILE A 88 -11.46 5.17 6.06
N VAL A 89 -12.08 6.30 6.35
CA VAL A 89 -11.65 7.60 5.81
C VAL A 89 -10.56 8.16 6.72
N SER A 90 -9.39 8.42 6.15
CA SER A 90 -8.23 8.97 6.86
C SER A 90 -7.75 10.25 6.16
N GLU A 91 -7.69 11.34 6.88
CA GLU A 91 -7.10 12.58 6.38
C GLU A 91 -5.58 12.43 6.36
N LEU A 92 -5.02 12.19 5.20
CA LEU A 92 -3.60 11.96 4.97
C LEU A 92 -3.07 12.92 3.92
N THR A 93 -1.88 13.49 4.16
CA THR A 93 -1.14 14.20 3.11
C THR A 93 -0.64 13.21 2.05
N ASP A 94 -0.24 13.70 0.88
CA ASP A 94 0.28 12.86 -0.21
C ASP A 94 1.46 12.01 0.27
N GLU A 95 2.39 12.61 1.00
CA GLU A 95 3.56 11.92 1.51
C GLU A 95 3.20 10.84 2.55
N ALA A 96 2.22 11.11 3.42
CA ALA A 96 1.79 10.13 4.41
C ALA A 96 1.04 8.96 3.76
N ALA A 97 0.24 9.23 2.72
CA ALA A 97 -0.44 8.20 1.95
C ALA A 97 0.56 7.33 1.17
N GLU A 98 1.57 7.94 0.53
CA GLU A 98 2.63 7.22 -0.17
C GLU A 98 3.44 6.33 0.80
N GLU A 99 3.85 6.87 1.96
CA GLU A 99 4.57 6.12 2.99
C GLU A 99 3.77 4.91 3.48
N MET A 100 2.47 5.11 3.70
CA MET A 100 1.55 4.05 4.13
C MET A 100 1.42 2.95 3.07
N ALA A 101 1.28 3.33 1.79
CA ALA A 101 1.19 2.39 0.68
C ALA A 101 2.49 1.58 0.49
N ILE A 102 3.64 2.23 0.63
CA ILE A 102 4.96 1.56 0.56
C ILE A 102 5.11 0.58 1.73
N THR A 103 4.76 1.01 2.94
CA THR A 103 4.90 0.20 4.16
C THR A 103 4.00 -1.04 4.11
N GLU A 104 2.74 -0.89 3.66
CA GLU A 104 1.82 -2.03 3.46
C GLU A 104 2.40 -3.03 2.46
N ASN A 105 2.88 -2.53 1.32
CA ASN A 105 3.43 -3.40 0.28
C ASN A 105 4.66 -4.17 0.78
N LEU A 106 5.52 -3.56 1.61
CA LEU A 106 6.68 -4.21 2.21
C LEU A 106 6.34 -5.34 3.21
N GLN A 107 5.14 -5.31 3.78
CA GLN A 107 4.69 -6.36 4.73
C GLN A 107 4.17 -7.62 4.03
N ARG A 108 4.07 -7.61 2.70
CA ARG A 108 3.65 -8.79 1.93
C ARG A 108 4.74 -9.86 1.95
N LYS A 109 4.32 -11.13 1.84
CA LYS A 109 5.25 -12.28 1.87
C LYS A 109 6.02 -12.49 0.55
N ASP A 110 5.51 -11.92 -0.54
CA ASP A 110 5.99 -12.14 -1.91
C ASP A 110 6.81 -10.95 -2.47
N VAL A 111 7.28 -10.06 -1.59
CA VAL A 111 8.12 -8.91 -1.98
C VAL A 111 9.50 -9.39 -2.41
N THR A 112 9.88 -9.04 -3.62
CA THR A 112 11.22 -9.38 -4.14
C THR A 112 12.29 -8.48 -3.50
N PRO A 113 13.57 -8.93 -3.46
CA PRO A 113 14.67 -8.12 -2.95
C PRO A 113 14.83 -6.75 -3.63
N ILE A 114 14.47 -6.67 -4.90
CA ILE A 114 14.51 -5.43 -5.69
C ILE A 114 13.36 -4.48 -5.32
N GLU A 115 12.15 -5.00 -5.17
CA GLU A 115 11.01 -4.22 -4.71
C GLU A 115 11.24 -3.69 -3.30
N GLU A 116 11.79 -4.51 -2.41
CA GLU A 116 12.16 -4.13 -1.05
C GLU A 116 13.22 -3.02 -1.05
N ALA A 117 14.25 -3.14 -1.89
CA ALA A 117 15.30 -2.12 -2.02
C ALA A 117 14.74 -0.78 -2.50
N ASN A 118 13.92 -0.78 -3.55
CA ASN A 118 13.29 0.42 -4.08
C ASN A 118 12.35 1.08 -3.06
N ALA A 119 11.62 0.29 -2.31
CA ALA A 119 10.74 0.78 -1.26
C ALA A 119 11.52 1.45 -0.12
N TYR A 120 12.60 0.85 0.37
CA TYR A 120 13.47 1.45 1.39
C TYR A 120 14.11 2.74 0.89
N GLN A 121 14.56 2.76 -0.38
CA GLN A 121 15.14 3.96 -0.96
C GLN A 121 14.15 5.11 -0.99
N LYS A 122 12.93 4.88 -1.46
CA LYS A 122 11.87 5.89 -1.48
C LYS A 122 11.56 6.44 -0.08
N LEU A 123 11.46 5.57 0.92
CA LEU A 123 11.21 6.01 2.30
C LEU A 123 12.34 6.88 2.86
N ILE A 124 13.59 6.65 2.46
CA ILE A 124 14.74 7.49 2.84
C ILE A 124 14.74 8.81 2.06
N GLU A 125 14.48 8.78 0.76
CA GLU A 125 14.45 9.97 -0.11
C GLU A 125 13.37 10.96 0.32
N ASN A 126 12.24 10.48 0.85
CA ASN A 126 11.19 11.32 1.45
C ASN A 126 11.64 12.06 2.73
N GLY A 127 12.87 11.82 3.19
CA GLY A 127 13.50 12.53 4.32
C GLY A 127 12.94 12.21 5.71
N ARG A 128 11.98 11.29 5.82
CA ARG A 128 11.32 10.93 7.08
C ARG A 128 11.98 9.74 7.78
N HIS A 129 12.69 8.92 7.03
CA HIS A 129 13.31 7.70 7.53
C HIS A 129 14.82 7.68 7.30
N THR A 130 15.52 7.04 8.23
CA THR A 130 16.92 6.68 8.13
C THR A 130 17.03 5.16 8.10
N VAL A 131 18.20 4.63 7.79
CA VAL A 131 18.46 3.18 7.87
C VAL A 131 18.11 2.62 9.26
N GLN A 132 18.42 3.38 10.32
CA GLN A 132 18.11 2.97 11.69
C GLN A 132 16.60 2.90 11.94
N THR A 133 15.85 3.94 11.53
CA THR A 133 14.40 3.96 11.75
C THR A 133 13.69 2.89 10.94
N LEU A 134 14.13 2.59 9.71
CA LEU A 134 13.60 1.49 8.89
C LEU A 134 13.92 0.12 9.53
N ALA A 135 15.12 -0.05 10.08
CA ALA A 135 15.49 -1.28 10.77
C ALA A 135 14.53 -1.58 11.95
N VAL A 136 14.22 -0.56 12.75
CA VAL A 136 13.25 -0.68 13.85
C VAL A 136 11.84 -0.93 13.32
N LEU A 137 11.39 -0.17 12.32
CA LEU A 137 10.02 -0.22 11.78
C LEU A 137 9.69 -1.61 11.20
N PHE A 138 10.65 -2.23 10.50
CA PHE A 138 10.45 -3.53 9.84
C PHE A 138 11.02 -4.72 10.63
N GLY A 139 11.53 -4.51 11.84
CA GLY A 139 12.11 -5.57 12.68
C GLY A 139 13.34 -6.23 12.03
N LYS A 140 14.13 -5.46 11.29
CA LYS A 140 15.37 -5.88 10.63
C LYS A 140 16.58 -5.25 11.32
N ASN A 141 17.78 -5.75 11.04
CA ASN A 141 19.00 -5.04 11.43
C ASN A 141 19.43 -4.04 10.34
N GLU A 142 20.19 -3.02 10.72
CA GLU A 142 20.67 -2.00 9.77
C GLU A 142 21.48 -2.60 8.60
N ASN A 143 22.26 -3.64 8.85
CA ASN A 143 23.07 -4.28 7.83
C ASN A 143 22.20 -4.93 6.74
N TYR A 144 21.05 -5.49 7.13
CA TYR A 144 20.05 -6.00 6.19
C TYR A 144 19.54 -4.88 5.28
N ILE A 145 19.09 -3.75 5.86
CA ILE A 145 18.60 -2.61 5.09
C ILE A 145 19.68 -2.07 4.14
N ARG A 146 20.92 -1.89 4.64
CA ARG A 146 22.06 -1.43 3.82
C ARG A 146 22.37 -2.39 2.67
N THR A 147 22.27 -3.69 2.92
CA THR A 147 22.48 -4.71 1.88
C THR A 147 21.40 -4.64 0.81
N ARG A 148 20.13 -4.47 1.21
CA ARG A 148 19.03 -4.26 0.24
C ARG A 148 19.23 -3.02 -0.60
N LEU A 149 19.57 -1.89 0.00
CA LEU A 149 19.82 -0.63 -0.71
C LEU A 149 20.92 -0.73 -1.78
N LYS A 150 21.89 -1.63 -1.62
CA LYS A 150 22.89 -1.88 -2.68
C LYS A 150 22.28 -2.42 -3.99
N PHE A 151 21.15 -3.11 -3.92
CA PHE A 151 20.48 -3.60 -5.13
C PHE A 151 19.96 -2.47 -6.01
N THR A 152 19.61 -1.32 -5.45
CA THR A 152 19.15 -0.17 -6.26
C THR A 152 20.26 0.39 -7.17
N ALA A 153 21.51 0.31 -6.73
CA ALA A 153 22.67 0.71 -7.52
C ALA A 153 22.99 -0.27 -8.67
N LEU A 154 22.63 -1.55 -8.51
CA LEU A 154 22.87 -2.59 -9.52
C LEU A 154 21.79 -2.64 -10.60
N ILE A 155 20.58 -2.13 -10.33
CA ILE A 155 19.45 -2.20 -11.26
C ILE A 155 19.74 -1.53 -12.62
N PRO A 156 20.38 -0.33 -12.71
CA PRO A 156 20.71 0.29 -13.98
C PRO A 156 21.63 -0.57 -14.85
N GLU A 157 22.54 -1.31 -14.23
CA GLU A 157 23.53 -2.15 -14.92
C GLU A 157 22.96 -3.49 -15.39
N ILE A 158 22.01 -4.07 -14.63
CA ILE A 158 21.47 -5.41 -14.92
C ILE A 158 20.12 -5.37 -15.64
N ALA A 159 19.38 -4.29 -15.57
CA ALA A 159 18.08 -4.13 -16.24
C ALA A 159 18.08 -4.47 -17.74
N PRO A 160 19.15 -4.15 -18.53
CA PRO A 160 19.24 -4.55 -19.94
C PRO A 160 19.32 -6.07 -20.15
N PHE A 161 19.90 -6.80 -19.18
CA PHE A 161 20.04 -8.25 -19.28
C PHE A 161 18.76 -8.99 -18.87
N TRP A 162 18.00 -8.45 -17.91
CA TRP A 162 16.76 -9.03 -17.43
C TRP A 162 15.62 -8.99 -18.47
N LYS A 163 15.59 -7.95 -19.31
CA LYS A 163 14.61 -7.82 -20.40
C LYS A 163 14.86 -8.78 -21.58
N ARG A 164 16.00 -9.50 -21.61
CA ARG A 164 16.34 -10.43 -22.69
C ARG A 164 15.99 -11.89 -22.40
N THR A 165 15.52 -12.20 -21.19
CA THR A 165 15.27 -13.58 -20.72
C THR A 165 13.81 -13.90 -20.42
N ASN A 166 12.88 -12.97 -20.67
CA ASN A 166 11.42 -13.20 -20.58
C ASN A 166 10.73 -12.68 -21.85
#